data_59b8029d8586533c8bafb3adce7e373d
#
_entry.id   59b8029d8586533c8bafb3adce7e373d
#
_cell.length_a   1.000
_cell.length_b   1.000
_cell.length_c   1.000
_cell.angle_alpha   90.00
_cell.angle_beta   90.00
_cell.angle_gamma   90.00
#
_symmetry.space_group_name_H-M   'P 1'
#
loop_
_entity.id
_entity.type
_entity.pdbx_description
1 polymer ?
#
loop_
_entity_poly.entity_id
_entity_poly.type
_entity_poly.pdbx_seq_one_letter_code
_entity_poly.pdbx_strand_id
1 'polypeptide(L)'
;MPTLRSLLAGLWLLASGLLVSTTALAAEDDRPVVNDSGVAPEKPAAGTLPTLWIAGDSTVKSNAPMRGWGQDLGQFFDPKKINVVNHAIGGRSSRTFYTEGRWQKLLDGVKPGDWVIIQFGHNDVGATGASSKFRGSVKGIGDNTETVTKEDGKTEVVQSYGWYLKTMARTARAKGANVILCSPIPHKKFDSAGKPARDWSDFRGWVQTCAKETGAYYVDLCELIARDYDKLKQPEIEAMFADKGTHTNDAGSRFNARALVAG
;
A
#
# COMPACT_ATOMS: atom_id res chain seq x y z
N MET A 1 15.48 -5.45 15.53
CA MET A 1 15.28 -4.81 14.22
C MET A 1 14.84 -3.39 14.50
N PRO A 2 15.39 -2.37 13.82
CA PRO A 2 14.92 -1.00 14.02
C PRO A 2 13.45 -0.89 13.60
N THR A 3 12.65 -0.17 14.37
CA THR A 3 11.26 0.13 14.03
C THR A 3 11.21 1.14 12.88
N LEU A 4 10.07 1.27 12.19
CA LEU A 4 9.87 2.28 11.16
C LEU A 4 10.24 3.69 11.67
N ARG A 5 9.98 3.97 12.95
CA ARG A 5 10.43 5.19 13.64
C ARG A 5 11.94 5.42 13.57
N SER A 6 12.73 4.39 13.83
CA SER A 6 14.19 4.52 13.81
C SER A 6 14.76 4.67 12.41
N LEU A 7 14.07 4.10 11.40
CA LEU A 7 14.48 4.18 10.00
C LEU A 7 14.14 5.54 9.38
N LEU A 8 13.04 6.14 9.81
CA LEU A 8 12.62 7.47 9.39
C LEU A 8 13.02 8.57 10.37
N ALA A 9 13.65 8.22 11.51
CA ALA A 9 14.01 9.15 12.59
C ALA A 9 14.91 10.31 12.13
N GLY A 10 15.70 10.12 11.10
CA GLY A 10 16.43 11.22 10.45
C GLY A 10 15.53 12.29 9.83
N LEU A 11 14.23 11.99 9.64
CA LEU A 11 13.22 12.88 9.07
C LEU A 11 12.29 13.53 10.12
N TRP A 12 12.29 13.03 11.38
CA TRP A 12 11.29 13.37 12.40
C TRP A 12 11.59 14.62 13.24
N LEU A 13 12.76 15.21 13.14
CA LEU A 13 13.24 16.17 14.14
C LEU A 13 12.57 17.55 14.14
N LEU A 14 11.39 17.77 13.58
CA LEU A 14 10.71 19.09 13.64
C LEU A 14 9.17 19.08 13.58
N ALA A 15 8.50 18.08 14.11
CA ALA A 15 7.02 18.12 14.17
C ALA A 15 6.45 18.62 15.51
N SER A 16 7.25 19.29 16.33
CA SER A 16 6.75 19.92 17.56
C SER A 16 6.68 21.44 17.38
N GLY A 17 5.45 21.90 17.15
CA GLY A 17 5.10 23.30 17.31
C GLY A 17 4.83 24.06 16.03
N LEU A 18 3.59 23.98 15.52
CA LEU A 18 2.79 25.14 15.10
C LEU A 18 1.37 24.68 14.82
N LEU A 19 0.44 25.04 15.68
CA LEU A 19 -0.98 25.17 15.32
C LEU A 19 -1.08 26.30 14.27
N VAL A 20 -0.97 25.96 13.02
CA VAL A 20 -1.39 26.84 11.95
C VAL A 20 -2.73 26.30 11.47
N SER A 21 -3.78 27.04 11.78
CA SER A 21 -5.09 26.92 11.15
C SER A 21 -4.91 27.21 9.67
N THR A 22 -4.56 26.19 8.89
CA THR A 22 -4.66 26.25 7.44
C THR A 22 -6.01 25.66 7.10
N THR A 23 -6.90 26.49 6.60
CA THR A 23 -7.94 26.03 5.67
C THR A 23 -7.19 25.32 4.54
N ALA A 24 -7.01 24.02 4.70
CA ALA A 24 -6.60 23.18 3.60
C ALA A 24 -7.74 23.27 2.59
N LEU A 25 -7.50 23.98 1.49
CA LEU A 25 -8.22 23.69 0.26
C LEU A 25 -8.04 22.17 0.08
N ALA A 26 -9.13 21.45 0.30
CA ALA A 26 -9.24 20.08 -0.16
C ALA A 26 -8.98 20.17 -1.66
N ALA A 27 -7.82 19.74 -2.11
CA ALA A 27 -7.63 19.42 -3.50
C ALA A 27 -8.67 18.34 -3.78
N GLU A 28 -9.73 18.72 -4.48
CA GLU A 28 -10.72 17.78 -4.98
C GLU A 28 -9.94 16.70 -5.71
N ASP A 29 -10.01 15.47 -5.21
CA ASP A 29 -9.52 14.30 -5.93
C ASP A 29 -10.54 14.01 -7.05
N ASP A 30 -10.57 14.92 -8.03
CA ASP A 30 -11.44 14.89 -9.20
C ASP A 30 -10.98 13.83 -10.22
N ARG A 31 -10.18 12.88 -9.77
CA ARG A 31 -9.67 11.83 -10.63
C ARG A 31 -10.67 10.70 -10.72
N PRO A 32 -11.10 10.37 -11.96
CA PRO A 32 -12.10 9.33 -12.16
C PRO A 32 -11.60 7.98 -11.65
N VAL A 33 -12.57 7.21 -11.17
CA VAL A 33 -12.37 5.83 -10.70
C VAL A 33 -11.72 4.98 -11.77
N VAL A 34 -10.54 4.56 -11.51
CA VAL A 34 -10.02 3.19 -11.59
C VAL A 34 -10.10 2.38 -12.88
N ASN A 35 -10.62 2.86 -13.97
CA ASN A 35 -10.29 2.28 -15.28
C ASN A 35 -9.23 3.13 -15.97
N ASP A 36 -8.24 3.47 -15.20
CA ASP A 36 -7.32 4.51 -15.46
C ASP A 36 -6.14 4.04 -16.32
N SER A 37 -6.42 3.80 -17.56
CA SER A 37 -5.38 3.78 -18.60
C SER A 37 -4.91 5.18 -19.02
N GLY A 38 -5.46 6.25 -18.44
CA GLY A 38 -5.27 7.63 -18.89
C GLY A 38 -4.77 8.66 -17.88
N VAL A 39 -4.80 8.38 -16.57
CA VAL A 39 -4.31 9.37 -15.58
C VAL A 39 -2.78 9.34 -15.54
N ALA A 40 -2.19 10.50 -15.74
CA ALA A 40 -0.75 10.65 -15.59
C ALA A 40 -0.34 10.30 -14.14
N PRO A 41 0.74 9.53 -13.94
CA PRO A 41 1.22 9.21 -12.60
C PRO A 41 1.61 10.50 -11.86
N GLU A 42 1.36 10.52 -10.55
CA GLU A 42 1.82 11.62 -9.71
C GLU A 42 3.33 11.79 -9.83
N LYS A 43 3.78 13.03 -9.84
CA LYS A 43 5.21 13.39 -9.91
C LYS A 43 5.63 14.09 -8.63
N PRO A 44 6.91 13.99 -8.25
CA PRO A 44 7.45 14.76 -7.13
C PRO A 44 7.21 16.26 -7.31
N ALA A 45 6.78 16.94 -6.25
CA ALA A 45 6.58 18.39 -6.26
C ALA A 45 7.90 19.16 -6.38
N ALA A 46 9.00 18.62 -5.80
CA ALA A 46 10.34 19.20 -5.88
C ALA A 46 11.34 18.10 -6.29
N GLY A 47 11.94 18.22 -7.48
CA GLY A 47 12.81 17.20 -8.06
C GLY A 47 14.12 16.94 -7.32
N THR A 48 14.54 17.84 -6.43
CA THR A 48 15.79 17.75 -5.64
C THR A 48 15.62 17.05 -4.31
N LEU A 49 14.39 16.94 -3.79
CA LEU A 49 14.12 16.28 -2.52
C LEU A 49 14.05 14.75 -2.70
N PRO A 50 14.42 13.97 -1.67
CA PRO A 50 14.12 12.55 -1.66
C PRO A 50 12.60 12.34 -1.76
N THR A 51 12.20 11.22 -2.35
CA THR A 51 10.79 10.91 -2.58
C THR A 51 10.41 9.62 -1.89
N LEU A 52 9.27 9.62 -1.21
CA LEU A 52 8.59 8.43 -0.72
C LEU A 52 7.53 8.03 -1.74
N TRP A 53 7.83 6.99 -2.51
CA TRP A 53 6.95 6.40 -3.51
C TRP A 53 6.05 5.35 -2.87
N ILE A 54 4.78 5.31 -3.23
CA ILE A 54 3.81 4.37 -2.68
C ILE A 54 3.20 3.56 -3.83
N ALA A 55 3.33 2.23 -3.75
CA ALA A 55 2.66 1.28 -4.63
C ALA A 55 1.63 0.47 -3.83
N GLY A 56 0.44 0.27 -4.40
CA GLY A 56 -0.62 -0.47 -3.71
C GLY A 56 -1.93 -0.53 -4.47
N ASP A 57 -2.93 -1.06 -3.80
CA ASP A 57 -4.29 -1.26 -4.28
C ASP A 57 -5.28 -0.19 -3.78
N SER A 58 -6.59 -0.50 -3.80
CA SER A 58 -7.64 0.42 -3.34
C SER A 58 -7.59 0.76 -1.85
N THR A 59 -6.93 -0.05 -1.04
CA THR A 59 -6.76 0.25 0.40
C THR A 59 -5.67 1.29 0.64
N VAL A 60 -4.85 1.56 -0.38
CA VAL A 60 -3.79 2.56 -0.38
C VAL A 60 -4.24 3.84 -1.09
N LYS A 61 -5.03 3.72 -2.18
CA LYS A 61 -5.64 4.86 -2.91
C LYS A 61 -6.97 4.46 -3.52
N SER A 62 -8.01 5.20 -3.18
CA SER A 62 -9.36 4.96 -3.65
C SER A 62 -10.13 6.26 -3.87
N ASN A 63 -11.32 6.17 -4.43
CA ASN A 63 -12.19 7.34 -4.65
C ASN A 63 -13.32 7.40 -3.63
N ALA A 64 -13.80 8.61 -3.36
CA ALA A 64 -14.92 8.84 -2.45
C ALA A 64 -16.12 7.94 -2.80
N PRO A 65 -16.84 7.41 -1.80
CA PRO A 65 -16.67 7.65 -0.36
C PRO A 65 -15.53 6.84 0.29
N MET A 66 -14.85 5.99 -0.47
CA MET A 66 -13.69 5.21 0.00
C MET A 66 -12.42 6.06 -0.06
N ARG A 67 -11.51 5.83 0.87
CA ARG A 67 -10.20 6.49 0.89
C ARG A 67 -9.13 5.54 1.42
N GLY A 68 -7.99 5.48 0.75
CA GLY A 68 -6.87 4.61 1.13
C GLY A 68 -5.82 5.37 1.95
N TRP A 69 -5.14 4.66 2.86
CA TRP A 69 -4.18 5.25 3.80
C TRP A 69 -3.04 6.03 3.12
N GLY A 70 -2.65 5.66 1.92
CA GLY A 70 -1.60 6.36 1.17
C GLY A 70 -1.99 7.77 0.73
N GLN A 71 -3.28 8.09 0.67
CA GLN A 71 -3.76 9.45 0.33
C GLN A 71 -3.58 10.43 1.49
N ASP A 72 -3.50 9.92 2.72
CA ASP A 72 -3.31 10.75 3.91
C ASP A 72 -1.89 10.69 4.46
N LEU A 73 -1.04 9.82 3.92
CA LEU A 73 0.30 9.62 4.46
C LEU A 73 1.16 10.88 4.39
N GLY A 74 1.03 11.68 3.34
CA GLY A 74 1.83 12.88 3.12
C GLY A 74 1.69 13.94 4.23
N GLN A 75 0.55 13.99 4.93
CA GLN A 75 0.34 14.95 6.01
C GLN A 75 1.21 14.71 7.27
N PHE A 76 1.85 13.55 7.34
CA PHE A 76 2.75 13.19 8.46
C PHE A 76 4.23 13.51 8.18
N PHE A 77 4.53 14.11 7.03
CA PHE A 77 5.89 14.45 6.61
C PHE A 77 6.02 15.95 6.32
N ASP A 78 7.21 16.48 6.56
CA ASP A 78 7.54 17.85 6.19
C ASP A 78 7.75 17.96 4.67
N PRO A 79 6.89 18.66 3.92
CA PRO A 79 6.99 18.76 2.46
C PRO A 79 8.23 19.52 1.98
N LYS A 80 8.95 20.19 2.89
CA LYS A 80 10.25 20.83 2.59
C LYS A 80 11.42 19.85 2.63
N LYS A 81 11.19 18.63 3.13
CA LYS A 81 12.26 17.62 3.32
C LYS A 81 12.07 16.38 2.48
N ILE A 82 10.84 16.05 2.12
CA ILE A 82 10.52 14.84 1.35
C ILE A 82 9.27 15.04 0.52
N ASN A 83 9.29 14.53 -0.69
CA ASN A 83 8.07 14.36 -1.49
C ASN A 83 7.36 13.06 -1.07
N VAL A 84 6.03 13.04 -1.08
CA VAL A 84 5.24 11.83 -0.94
C VAL A 84 4.39 11.68 -2.21
N VAL A 85 4.59 10.57 -2.93
CA VAL A 85 3.99 10.34 -4.25
C VAL A 85 3.28 9.00 -4.26
N ASN A 86 1.97 9.02 -4.43
CA ASN A 86 1.13 7.83 -4.36
C ASN A 86 0.73 7.33 -5.76
N HIS A 87 1.38 6.26 -6.21
CA HIS A 87 1.09 5.56 -7.46
C HIS A 87 0.09 4.40 -7.31
N ALA A 88 -0.44 4.16 -6.10
CA ALA A 88 -1.41 3.11 -5.88
C ALA A 88 -2.67 3.33 -6.71
N ILE A 89 -3.31 2.24 -7.12
CA ILE A 89 -4.52 2.25 -7.94
C ILE A 89 -5.47 1.17 -7.45
N GLY A 90 -6.70 1.56 -7.20
CA GLY A 90 -7.74 0.65 -6.77
C GLY A 90 -7.97 -0.52 -7.75
N GLY A 91 -8.35 -1.68 -7.21
CA GLY A 91 -8.60 -2.88 -7.99
C GLY A 91 -7.36 -3.59 -8.54
N ARG A 92 -6.15 -3.12 -8.27
CA ARG A 92 -4.91 -3.79 -8.69
C ARG A 92 -4.41 -4.73 -7.61
N SER A 93 -3.88 -5.86 -8.06
CA SER A 93 -3.07 -6.78 -7.27
C SER A 93 -1.58 -6.49 -7.51
N SER A 94 -0.69 -7.17 -6.79
CA SER A 94 0.73 -7.14 -7.10
C SER A 94 1.01 -7.55 -8.56
N ARG A 95 0.29 -8.58 -9.05
CA ARG A 95 0.33 -9.04 -10.44
C ARG A 95 -0.07 -7.95 -11.42
N THR A 96 -1.31 -7.44 -11.31
CA THR A 96 -1.83 -6.49 -12.29
C THR A 96 -1.13 -5.15 -12.25
N PHE A 97 -0.68 -4.70 -11.09
CA PHE A 97 0.16 -3.51 -10.99
C PHE A 97 1.49 -3.68 -11.75
N TYR A 98 2.07 -4.88 -11.69
CA TYR A 98 3.29 -5.22 -12.42
C TYR A 98 3.02 -5.38 -13.92
N THR A 99 2.07 -6.23 -14.32
CA THR A 99 1.84 -6.61 -15.73
C THR A 99 1.23 -5.49 -16.57
N GLU A 100 0.54 -4.52 -15.97
CA GLU A 100 0.05 -3.32 -16.65
C GLU A 100 1.14 -2.23 -16.82
N GLY A 101 2.39 -2.52 -16.47
CA GLY A 101 3.51 -1.57 -16.57
C GLY A 101 3.47 -0.43 -15.53
N ARG A 102 2.60 -0.49 -14.54
CA ARG A 102 2.47 0.55 -13.50
C ARG A 102 3.68 0.57 -12.57
N TRP A 103 4.19 -0.61 -12.25
CA TRP A 103 5.44 -0.71 -11.52
C TRP A 103 6.59 -0.03 -12.27
N GLN A 104 6.72 -0.27 -13.57
CA GLN A 104 7.76 0.37 -14.37
C GLN A 104 7.63 1.90 -14.36
N LYS A 105 6.41 2.43 -14.49
CA LYS A 105 6.15 3.88 -14.42
C LYS A 105 6.57 4.49 -13.08
N LEU A 106 6.34 3.80 -11.96
CA LEU A 106 6.85 4.22 -10.66
C LEU A 106 8.38 4.17 -10.63
N LEU A 107 8.93 3.04 -11.06
CA LEU A 107 10.37 2.77 -11.02
C LEU A 107 11.18 3.77 -11.87
N ASP A 108 10.62 4.28 -12.95
CA ASP A 108 11.27 5.29 -13.80
C ASP A 108 11.53 6.60 -13.06
N GLY A 109 10.70 6.92 -12.05
CA GLY A 109 10.87 8.11 -11.21
C GLY A 109 11.83 7.92 -10.04
N VAL A 110 12.11 6.67 -9.64
CA VAL A 110 12.92 6.35 -8.46
C VAL A 110 14.39 6.70 -8.67
N LYS A 111 14.97 7.34 -7.66
CA LYS A 111 16.38 7.77 -7.61
C LYS A 111 17.09 7.16 -6.40
N PRO A 112 18.44 7.11 -6.40
CA PRO A 112 19.20 6.71 -5.22
C PRO A 112 18.83 7.58 -3.99
N GLY A 113 18.62 6.94 -2.84
CA GLY A 113 18.22 7.60 -1.60
C GLY A 113 16.71 7.76 -1.42
N ASP A 114 15.90 7.50 -2.44
CA ASP A 114 14.44 7.47 -2.31
C ASP A 114 13.95 6.30 -1.44
N TRP A 115 12.69 6.36 -1.08
CA TRP A 115 11.97 5.32 -0.37
C TRP A 115 10.81 4.78 -1.21
N VAL A 116 10.56 3.49 -1.13
CA VAL A 116 9.42 2.85 -1.81
C VAL A 116 8.66 2.00 -0.81
N ILE A 117 7.39 2.33 -0.58
CA ILE A 117 6.46 1.50 0.21
C ILE A 117 5.60 0.69 -0.75
N ILE A 118 5.47 -0.61 -0.48
CA ILE A 118 4.69 -1.54 -1.30
C ILE A 118 3.70 -2.28 -0.40
N GLN A 119 2.39 -2.15 -0.70
CA GLN A 119 1.34 -2.92 -0.03
C GLN A 119 0.33 -3.45 -1.05
N PHE A 120 0.24 -4.76 -1.17
CA PHE A 120 -0.76 -5.49 -1.95
C PHE A 120 -1.28 -6.68 -1.16
N GLY A 121 -2.35 -7.32 -1.65
CA GLY A 121 -2.91 -8.53 -1.08
C GLY A 121 -4.41 -8.67 -1.32
N HIS A 122 -5.17 -7.57 -1.18
CA HIS A 122 -6.63 -7.58 -1.22
C HIS A 122 -7.22 -8.09 -2.55
N ASN A 123 -6.52 -7.92 -3.66
CA ASN A 123 -6.91 -8.46 -4.96
C ASN A 123 -6.10 -9.71 -5.35
N ASP A 124 -4.99 -9.99 -4.67
CA ASP A 124 -4.17 -11.17 -4.90
C ASP A 124 -4.81 -12.46 -4.37
N VAL A 125 -5.69 -12.35 -3.36
CA VAL A 125 -6.39 -13.49 -2.75
C VAL A 125 -7.33 -14.22 -3.69
N GLY A 126 -7.80 -13.59 -4.75
CA GLY A 126 -8.70 -14.19 -5.75
C GLY A 126 -8.03 -15.31 -6.54
N ALA A 127 -8.82 -15.99 -7.37
CA ALA A 127 -8.31 -16.92 -8.37
C ALA A 127 -7.51 -16.16 -9.45
N THR A 128 -6.66 -16.87 -10.18
CA THR A 128 -5.85 -16.28 -11.26
C THR A 128 -6.65 -15.96 -12.51
N GLY A 129 -7.78 -16.67 -12.73
CA GLY A 129 -8.63 -16.58 -13.92
C GLY A 129 -9.81 -15.59 -13.81
N ALA A 130 -10.80 -15.79 -14.69
CA ALA A 130 -11.94 -14.88 -14.93
C ALA A 130 -12.80 -14.61 -13.68
N SER A 131 -12.97 -15.60 -12.78
CA SER A 131 -13.79 -15.44 -11.57
C SER A 131 -13.33 -14.32 -10.64
N SER A 132 -12.07 -13.90 -10.74
CA SER A 132 -11.49 -12.75 -10.03
C SER A 132 -11.13 -11.60 -10.98
N LYS A 133 -11.67 -11.57 -12.19
CA LYS A 133 -11.31 -10.59 -13.23
C LYS A 133 -9.79 -10.60 -13.52
N PHE A 134 -9.18 -11.79 -13.51
CA PHE A 134 -7.74 -12.00 -13.75
C PHE A 134 -6.81 -11.22 -12.81
N ARG A 135 -7.23 -10.98 -11.56
CA ARG A 135 -6.43 -10.20 -10.61
C ARG A 135 -5.58 -11.06 -9.68
N GLY A 136 -6.06 -12.26 -9.33
CA GLY A 136 -5.36 -13.14 -8.38
C GLY A 136 -3.96 -13.49 -8.83
N SER A 137 -3.06 -13.63 -7.86
CA SER A 137 -1.71 -14.17 -8.03
C SER A 137 -1.68 -15.64 -7.58
N VAL A 138 -0.73 -16.43 -8.08
CA VAL A 138 -0.46 -17.76 -7.53
C VAL A 138 -0.07 -17.60 -6.06
N LYS A 139 -0.60 -18.45 -5.18
CA LYS A 139 -0.37 -18.35 -3.73
C LYS A 139 1.06 -18.75 -3.37
N GLY A 140 1.60 -18.08 -2.37
CA GLY A 140 2.94 -18.37 -1.85
C GLY A 140 4.01 -17.39 -2.36
N ILE A 141 5.27 -17.79 -2.12
CA ILE A 141 6.46 -16.94 -2.35
C ILE A 141 7.50 -17.59 -3.28
N GLY A 142 7.24 -18.82 -3.73
CA GLY A 142 8.13 -19.57 -4.63
C GLY A 142 8.00 -19.14 -6.09
N ASP A 143 8.59 -19.93 -6.97
CA ASP A 143 8.60 -19.69 -8.41
C ASP A 143 7.45 -20.44 -9.15
N ASN A 144 6.43 -20.84 -8.40
CA ASN A 144 5.26 -21.52 -8.96
C ASN A 144 4.49 -20.57 -9.89
N THR A 145 4.07 -21.08 -11.02
CA THR A 145 3.34 -20.34 -12.03
C THR A 145 2.04 -21.05 -12.42
N GLU A 146 1.12 -20.29 -12.98
CA GLU A 146 -0.10 -20.80 -13.60
C GLU A 146 -0.31 -20.07 -14.92
N THR A 147 -0.66 -20.81 -15.97
CA THR A 147 -1.00 -20.21 -17.27
C THR A 147 -2.50 -20.00 -17.35
N VAL A 148 -2.92 -18.77 -17.60
CA VAL A 148 -4.33 -18.41 -17.80
C VAL A 148 -4.57 -17.85 -19.19
N THR A 149 -5.73 -18.15 -19.76
CA THR A 149 -6.19 -17.53 -21.02
C THR A 149 -7.17 -16.43 -20.69
N LYS A 150 -6.89 -15.20 -21.14
CA LYS A 150 -7.75 -14.03 -20.96
C LYS A 150 -8.92 -14.05 -21.95
N GLU A 151 -9.88 -13.15 -21.74
CA GLU A 151 -11.07 -13.02 -22.58
C GLU A 151 -10.73 -12.66 -24.05
N ASP A 152 -9.61 -11.99 -24.27
CA ASP A 152 -9.09 -11.66 -25.62
C ASP A 152 -8.31 -12.81 -26.29
N GLY A 153 -8.32 -14.00 -25.68
CA GLY A 153 -7.64 -15.20 -26.16
C GLY A 153 -6.12 -15.22 -25.89
N LYS A 154 -5.54 -14.17 -25.33
CA LYS A 154 -4.13 -14.15 -24.98
C LYS A 154 -3.84 -14.94 -23.72
N THR A 155 -2.73 -15.64 -23.72
CA THR A 155 -2.23 -16.34 -22.54
C THR A 155 -1.32 -15.44 -21.70
N GLU A 156 -1.38 -15.64 -20.38
CA GLU A 156 -0.49 -15.00 -19.42
C GLU A 156 0.04 -16.06 -18.46
N VAL A 157 1.36 -16.06 -18.24
CA VAL A 157 1.98 -16.84 -17.17
C VAL A 157 1.94 -16.01 -15.88
N VAL A 158 1.10 -16.44 -14.96
CA VAL A 158 0.90 -15.79 -13.66
C VAL A 158 1.94 -16.32 -12.68
N GLN A 159 2.67 -15.41 -12.07
CA GLN A 159 3.66 -15.72 -11.03
C GLN A 159 3.03 -15.78 -9.64
N SER A 160 3.81 -16.23 -8.65
CA SER A 160 3.40 -16.17 -7.26
C SER A 160 3.34 -14.74 -6.74
N TYR A 161 2.51 -14.52 -5.71
CA TYR A 161 2.43 -13.24 -4.99
C TYR A 161 3.82 -12.77 -4.54
N GLY A 162 4.60 -13.66 -3.93
CA GLY A 162 5.93 -13.32 -3.47
C GLY A 162 6.92 -13.05 -4.60
N TRP A 163 6.76 -13.69 -5.75
CA TRP A 163 7.58 -13.37 -6.92
C TRP A 163 7.42 -11.90 -7.33
N TYR A 164 6.17 -11.42 -7.42
CA TYR A 164 5.89 -10.02 -7.75
C TYR A 164 6.47 -9.07 -6.70
N LEU A 165 6.26 -9.33 -5.41
CA LEU A 165 6.81 -8.50 -4.35
C LEU A 165 8.34 -8.47 -4.36
N LYS A 166 8.98 -9.64 -4.49
CA LYS A 166 10.44 -9.74 -4.53
C LYS A 166 11.02 -9.03 -5.75
N THR A 167 10.37 -9.14 -6.90
CA THR A 167 10.80 -8.46 -8.14
C THR A 167 10.71 -6.95 -7.99
N MET A 168 9.60 -6.44 -7.48
CA MET A 168 9.44 -5.01 -7.21
C MET A 168 10.47 -4.52 -6.19
N ALA A 169 10.67 -5.24 -5.09
CA ALA A 169 11.65 -4.84 -4.08
C ALA A 169 13.09 -4.83 -4.62
N ARG A 170 13.49 -5.87 -5.35
CA ARG A 170 14.85 -5.97 -5.92
C ARG A 170 15.12 -4.88 -6.96
N THR A 171 14.16 -4.60 -7.83
CA THR A 171 14.33 -3.59 -8.88
C THR A 171 14.39 -2.16 -8.32
N ALA A 172 13.60 -1.83 -7.28
CA ALA A 172 13.70 -0.55 -6.58
C ALA A 172 15.05 -0.42 -5.84
N ARG A 173 15.49 -1.49 -5.15
CA ARG A 173 16.79 -1.49 -4.47
C ARG A 173 17.96 -1.36 -5.46
N ALA A 174 17.87 -1.97 -6.63
CA ALA A 174 18.87 -1.82 -7.69
C ALA A 174 18.98 -0.37 -8.18
N LYS A 175 17.92 0.43 -8.04
CA LYS A 175 17.94 1.88 -8.27
C LYS A 175 18.53 2.69 -7.09
N GLY A 176 18.94 2.03 -6.02
CA GLY A 176 19.48 2.68 -4.82
C GLY A 176 18.41 3.16 -3.84
N ALA A 177 17.15 2.73 -3.98
CA ALA A 177 16.09 3.08 -3.05
C ALA A 177 16.07 2.17 -1.82
N ASN A 178 15.58 2.71 -0.71
CA ASN A 178 15.16 1.94 0.46
C ASN A 178 13.74 1.41 0.22
N VAL A 179 13.49 0.14 0.52
CA VAL A 179 12.20 -0.49 0.27
C VAL A 179 11.56 -0.97 1.55
N ILE A 180 10.28 -0.70 1.71
CA ILE A 180 9.43 -1.14 2.81
C ILE A 180 8.32 -2.02 2.21
N LEU A 181 8.22 -3.27 2.65
CA LEU A 181 7.11 -4.15 2.33
C LEU A 181 6.15 -4.18 3.51
N CYS A 182 4.88 -3.82 3.26
CA CYS A 182 3.83 -3.81 4.26
C CYS A 182 2.88 -4.99 4.07
N SER A 183 2.46 -5.62 5.18
CA SER A 183 1.32 -6.54 5.14
C SER A 183 0.04 -5.79 4.74
N PRO A 184 -0.98 -6.48 4.17
CA PRO A 184 -2.29 -5.87 3.93
C PRO A 184 -2.89 -5.31 5.22
N ILE A 185 -3.72 -4.26 5.12
CA ILE A 185 -4.49 -3.75 6.28
C ILE A 185 -5.57 -4.76 6.70
N PRO A 186 -6.02 -4.76 7.96
CA PRO A 186 -7.10 -5.65 8.40
C PRO A 186 -8.43 -5.28 7.75
N HIS A 187 -9.28 -6.29 7.51
CA HIS A 187 -10.67 -6.08 7.15
C HIS A 187 -11.52 -5.66 8.38
N LYS A 188 -12.70 -5.11 8.12
CA LYS A 188 -13.76 -4.91 9.14
C LYS A 188 -14.34 -6.27 9.55
N LYS A 189 -13.56 -7.02 10.28
CA LYS A 189 -13.96 -8.33 10.83
C LYS A 189 -13.64 -8.36 12.31
N PHE A 190 -14.48 -9.06 13.04
CA PHE A 190 -14.35 -9.22 14.48
C PHE A 190 -14.41 -10.72 14.82
N ASP A 191 -13.69 -11.12 15.84
CA ASP A 191 -13.78 -12.44 16.40
C ASP A 191 -15.02 -12.58 17.30
N SER A 192 -15.23 -13.76 17.91
CA SER A 192 -16.35 -14.03 18.81
C SER A 192 -16.35 -13.17 20.08
N ALA A 193 -15.24 -12.56 20.44
CA ALA A 193 -15.10 -11.64 21.55
C ALA A 193 -15.27 -10.17 21.14
N GLY A 194 -15.61 -9.91 19.88
CA GLY A 194 -15.76 -8.56 19.32
C GLY A 194 -14.44 -7.83 19.07
N LYS A 195 -13.31 -8.54 19.04
CA LYS A 195 -12.00 -7.95 18.76
C LYS A 195 -11.69 -7.97 17.27
N PRO A 196 -10.96 -6.98 16.76
CA PRO A 196 -10.52 -6.93 15.37
C PRO A 196 -9.73 -8.17 14.97
N ALA A 197 -10.15 -8.80 13.90
CA ALA A 197 -9.47 -9.99 13.39
C ALA A 197 -8.14 -9.63 12.73
N ARG A 198 -7.15 -10.52 12.92
CA ARG A 198 -5.86 -10.48 12.21
C ARG A 198 -5.88 -11.51 11.08
N ASP A 199 -6.66 -11.21 10.06
CA ASP A 199 -7.10 -12.20 9.07
C ASP A 199 -6.15 -12.44 7.88
N TRP A 200 -4.93 -11.93 7.94
CA TRP A 200 -3.94 -12.03 6.87
C TRP A 200 -2.75 -12.95 7.20
N SER A 201 -2.94 -14.01 7.99
CA SER A 201 -1.85 -14.84 8.51
C SER A 201 -0.83 -15.27 7.45
N ASP A 202 -1.28 -15.86 6.33
CA ASP A 202 -0.37 -16.32 5.27
C ASP A 202 0.32 -15.14 4.57
N PHE A 203 -0.45 -14.13 4.19
CA PHE A 203 0.10 -12.96 3.51
C PHE A 203 1.09 -12.19 4.38
N ARG A 204 0.83 -12.07 5.69
CA ARG A 204 1.76 -11.44 6.64
C ARG A 204 3.10 -12.18 6.64
N GLY A 205 3.07 -13.51 6.76
CA GLY A 205 4.26 -14.36 6.72
C GLY A 205 5.00 -14.30 5.38
N TRP A 206 4.26 -14.27 4.28
CA TRP A 206 4.85 -14.15 2.94
C TRP A 206 5.54 -12.81 2.74
N VAL A 207 4.92 -11.70 3.12
CA VAL A 207 5.52 -10.35 3.02
C VAL A 207 6.78 -10.26 3.89
N GLN A 208 6.73 -10.79 5.13
CA GLN A 208 7.88 -10.81 6.03
C GLN A 208 9.05 -11.60 5.42
N THR A 209 8.76 -12.76 4.84
CA THR A 209 9.79 -13.58 4.19
C THR A 209 10.35 -12.89 2.95
N CYS A 210 9.49 -12.29 2.11
CA CYS A 210 9.94 -11.51 0.95
C CYS A 210 10.83 -10.34 1.35
N ALA A 211 10.49 -9.63 2.42
CA ALA A 211 11.31 -8.55 2.94
C ALA A 211 12.70 -9.05 3.37
N LYS A 212 12.75 -10.16 4.12
CA LYS A 212 14.01 -10.79 4.54
C LYS A 212 14.87 -11.21 3.34
N GLU A 213 14.27 -11.88 2.34
CA GLU A 213 14.99 -12.39 1.16
C GLU A 213 15.50 -11.28 0.22
N THR A 214 14.87 -10.11 0.25
CA THR A 214 15.24 -8.97 -0.59
C THR A 214 16.06 -7.92 0.15
N GLY A 215 16.21 -8.04 1.47
CA GLY A 215 16.82 -7.02 2.32
C GLY A 215 15.97 -5.74 2.41
N ALA A 216 14.67 -5.82 2.15
CA ALA A 216 13.72 -4.75 2.40
C ALA A 216 13.34 -4.69 3.89
N TYR A 217 12.83 -3.55 4.33
CA TYR A 217 12.20 -3.43 5.64
C TYR A 217 10.81 -4.06 5.62
N TYR A 218 10.41 -4.67 6.73
CA TYR A 218 9.08 -5.22 6.91
C TYR A 218 8.27 -4.39 7.90
N VAL A 219 7.05 -4.06 7.54
CA VAL A 219 6.05 -3.46 8.44
C VAL A 219 4.82 -4.34 8.48
N ASP A 220 4.51 -4.89 9.65
CA ASP A 220 3.26 -5.61 9.87
C ASP A 220 2.11 -4.62 10.09
N LEU A 221 1.66 -4.01 8.99
CA LEU A 221 0.64 -2.98 9.03
C LEU A 221 -0.72 -3.52 9.52
N CYS A 222 -1.02 -4.79 9.25
CA CYS A 222 -2.19 -5.46 9.81
C CYS A 222 -2.17 -5.43 11.33
N GLU A 223 -1.05 -5.83 11.94
CA GLU A 223 -0.91 -5.88 13.40
C GLU A 223 -0.91 -4.49 14.02
N LEU A 224 -0.22 -3.53 13.41
CA LEU A 224 -0.17 -2.16 13.91
C LEU A 224 -1.57 -1.53 14.00
N ILE A 225 -2.34 -1.65 12.91
CA ILE A 225 -3.72 -1.13 12.86
C ILE A 225 -4.61 -1.90 13.84
N ALA A 226 -4.54 -3.23 13.85
CA ALA A 226 -5.38 -4.04 14.71
C ALA A 226 -5.12 -3.77 16.20
N ARG A 227 -3.87 -3.55 16.60
CA ARG A 227 -3.51 -3.14 17.98
C ARG A 227 -4.10 -1.77 18.37
N ASP A 228 -4.20 -0.86 17.41
CA ASP A 228 -4.84 0.42 17.67
C ASP A 228 -6.36 0.29 17.68
N TYR A 229 -6.94 -0.58 16.86
CA TYR A 229 -8.36 -0.94 16.93
C TYR A 229 -8.73 -1.63 18.24
N ASP A 230 -7.85 -2.44 18.86
CA ASP A 230 -8.09 -3.08 20.18
C ASP A 230 -8.42 -2.07 21.30
N LYS A 231 -8.04 -0.80 21.11
CA LYS A 231 -8.30 0.29 22.06
C LYS A 231 -9.65 0.96 21.87
N LEU A 232 -10.38 0.58 20.81
CA LEU A 232 -11.65 1.17 20.39
C LEU A 232 -12.80 0.19 20.58
N LYS A 233 -14.02 0.70 20.62
CA LYS A 233 -15.22 -0.12 20.57
C LYS A 233 -15.56 -0.47 19.11
N GLN A 234 -16.21 -1.60 18.90
CA GLN A 234 -16.59 -2.06 17.56
C GLN A 234 -17.32 -1.00 16.73
N PRO A 235 -18.33 -0.25 17.23
CA PRO A 235 -18.99 0.79 16.42
C PRO A 235 -18.06 1.92 15.97
N GLU A 236 -17.02 2.25 16.76
CA GLU A 236 -16.03 3.26 16.39
C GLU A 236 -15.16 2.78 15.22
N ILE A 237 -14.80 1.48 15.23
CA ILE A 237 -14.06 0.86 14.13
C ILE A 237 -14.93 0.78 12.88
N GLU A 238 -16.18 0.32 13.01
CA GLU A 238 -17.12 0.21 11.89
C GLU A 238 -17.37 1.54 11.19
N ALA A 239 -17.43 2.63 11.95
CA ALA A 239 -17.59 3.98 11.44
C ALA A 239 -16.40 4.47 10.58
N MET A 240 -15.25 3.79 10.62
CA MET A 240 -14.08 4.09 9.80
C MET A 240 -14.11 3.43 8.41
N PHE A 241 -15.13 2.62 8.11
CA PHE A 241 -15.25 1.92 6.84
C PHE A 241 -16.36 2.52 5.97
N ALA A 242 -16.06 2.66 4.68
CA ALA A 242 -17.00 3.15 3.68
C ALA A 242 -17.84 2.03 3.07
N ASP A 243 -17.40 0.78 3.21
CA ASP A 243 -18.10 -0.40 2.69
C ASP A 243 -18.28 -1.49 3.76
N LYS A 244 -18.74 -2.66 3.30
CA LYS A 244 -19.06 -3.77 4.21
C LYS A 244 -17.85 -4.35 4.94
N GLY A 245 -16.62 -4.16 4.42
CA GLY A 245 -15.52 -4.85 5.07
C GLY A 245 -14.09 -4.51 4.67
N THR A 246 -13.87 -3.83 3.56
CA THR A 246 -12.51 -3.70 2.99
C THR A 246 -11.99 -2.27 2.99
N HIS A 247 -12.81 -1.33 2.52
CA HIS A 247 -12.35 0.01 2.24
C HIS A 247 -12.72 0.99 3.34
N THR A 248 -11.73 1.72 3.79
CA THR A 248 -11.91 2.80 4.77
C THR A 248 -12.48 4.07 4.12
N ASN A 249 -13.06 4.93 4.96
CA ASN A 249 -13.40 6.32 4.63
C ASN A 249 -12.26 7.26 5.08
N ASP A 250 -12.49 8.57 5.07
CA ASP A 250 -11.51 9.58 5.47
C ASP A 250 -10.96 9.37 6.88
N ALA A 251 -11.81 9.01 7.84
CA ALA A 251 -11.40 8.78 9.22
C ALA A 251 -10.49 7.56 9.32
N GLY A 252 -10.89 6.45 8.69
CA GLY A 252 -10.13 5.21 8.67
C GLY A 252 -8.83 5.32 7.88
N SER A 253 -8.82 6.06 6.77
CA SER A 253 -7.62 6.33 6.00
C SER A 253 -6.55 7.03 6.84
N ARG A 254 -6.92 8.13 7.52
CA ARG A 254 -6.02 8.87 8.42
C ARG A 254 -5.57 8.02 9.61
N PHE A 255 -6.47 7.22 10.16
CA PHE A 255 -6.13 6.30 11.25
C PHE A 255 -5.05 5.30 10.83
N ASN A 256 -5.22 4.66 9.68
CA ASN A 256 -4.28 3.68 9.14
C ASN A 256 -2.94 4.33 8.75
N ALA A 257 -2.96 5.52 8.15
CA ALA A 257 -1.74 6.27 7.84
C ALA A 257 -0.94 6.60 9.10
N ARG A 258 -1.63 7.04 10.18
CA ARG A 258 -1.00 7.30 11.47
C ARG A 258 -0.40 6.04 12.08
N ALA A 259 -1.10 4.91 12.02
CA ALA A 259 -0.59 3.64 12.53
C ALA A 259 0.71 3.22 11.82
N LEU A 260 0.76 3.39 10.49
CA LEU A 260 1.96 3.12 9.70
C LEU A 260 3.17 3.97 10.15
N VAL A 261 2.94 5.26 10.40
CA VAL A 261 4.01 6.19 10.78
C VAL A 261 4.46 5.98 12.22
N ALA A 262 3.58 5.52 13.10
CA ALA A 262 3.87 5.26 14.51
C ALA A 262 4.64 3.96 14.77
N GLY A 263 4.55 2.99 13.86
CA GLY A 263 5.21 1.67 13.94
C GLY A 263 6.56 1.64 13.30
#